data_7f836ead90e266eae4f9c68d584960dc
#
_entry.id   7f836ead90e266eae4f9c68d584960dc
#
_cell.length_a   1.000
_cell.length_b   1.000
_cell.length_c   1.000
_cell.angle_alpha   90.00
_cell.angle_beta   90.00
_cell.angle_gamma   90.00
#
_symmetry.space_group_name_H-M   'P 1'
#
loop_
_entity.id
_entity.type
_entity.pdbx_description
1 polymer ?
#
loop_
_entity_poly.entity_id
_entity_poly.type
_entity_poly.pdbx_seq_one_letter_code
_entity_poly.pdbx_strand_id
1 'polypeptide(L)'
;MHLLAVVREHALDERDLELLLAAAEVLSGKELSYNNLLDLDAALSIVREFQEPAAVVIKHNNPCGCAVGQSQSQAFAAAYAGDTVSAFGSILGFNLPVDLETAEALCEPGRFIEAIIAPGYDEAALEALTTRPKWKNNVRLLQLDALGQPRDAGPEYRRISGGMLVQDRDEGEEPLDEWKTVTQRQPTESEMLDLKFVWSVAKHVKSNAIVFAKDLAVVGVGAGQMSRLDSVHIAHRKAGDRAQGAVLASDAFFPFRDGIDQAAAAGIAAIAQPGGSRGDDAVIEACNEHDIAMVFTGRRHFKH
;
A
#
# COMPACT_ATOMS: atom_id res chain seq x y z
N MET A 1 5.02 17.29 -24.44
CA MET A 1 6.10 17.61 -23.49
C MET A 1 6.66 16.26 -23.05
N HIS A 2 7.82 15.88 -23.58
CA HIS A 2 8.42 14.55 -23.36
C HIS A 2 8.92 14.44 -21.92
N LEU A 3 8.14 13.86 -21.02
CA LEU A 3 8.50 13.70 -19.60
C LEU A 3 9.60 12.65 -19.37
N LEU A 4 9.74 11.70 -20.27
CA LEU A 4 10.71 10.58 -20.19
C LEU A 4 12.17 10.95 -20.52
N ALA A 5 12.45 12.18 -20.99
CA ALA A 5 13.79 12.56 -21.39
C ALA A 5 14.71 13.01 -20.23
N VAL A 6 14.19 13.25 -19.04
CA VAL A 6 14.95 13.85 -17.91
C VAL A 6 15.70 12.83 -17.07
N VAL A 7 15.33 11.57 -17.10
CA VAL A 7 15.91 10.53 -16.21
C VAL A 7 17.14 9.84 -16.83
N ARG A 8 17.40 10.00 -18.13
CA ARG A 8 18.45 9.25 -18.84
C ARG A 8 19.87 9.82 -18.74
N GLU A 9 20.11 10.96 -18.13
CA GLU A 9 21.41 11.66 -18.28
C GLU A 9 22.43 11.48 -17.16
N HIS A 10 22.18 10.77 -16.07
CA HIS A 10 23.20 10.59 -15.00
C HIS A 10 23.36 9.13 -14.59
N ALA A 11 24.39 8.50 -15.16
CA ALA A 11 25.21 7.40 -14.60
C ALA A 11 24.50 6.31 -13.75
N LEU A 12 23.41 5.74 -14.24
CA LEU A 12 22.92 4.46 -13.74
C LEU A 12 23.54 3.33 -14.58
N ASP A 13 23.98 2.26 -13.94
CA ASP A 13 24.40 1.02 -14.62
C ASP A 13 23.19 0.49 -15.44
N GLU A 14 23.42 -0.15 -16.59
CA GLU A 14 22.34 -0.72 -17.41
C GLU A 14 21.43 -1.66 -16.59
N ARG A 15 21.99 -2.34 -15.58
CA ARG A 15 21.23 -3.19 -14.63
C ARG A 15 20.29 -2.41 -13.71
N ASP A 16 20.66 -1.20 -13.31
CA ASP A 16 19.84 -0.33 -12.47
C ASP A 16 18.66 0.27 -13.26
N LEU A 17 18.82 0.44 -14.57
CA LEU A 17 17.76 0.92 -15.46
C LEU A 17 16.64 -0.10 -15.68
N GLU A 18 16.95 -1.40 -15.65
CA GLU A 18 15.95 -2.48 -15.80
C GLU A 18 14.98 -2.57 -14.61
N LEU A 19 15.36 -2.00 -13.47
CA LEU A 19 14.57 -2.04 -12.22
C LEU A 19 13.66 -0.82 -12.03
N LEU A 20 13.73 0.16 -12.93
CA LEU A 20 13.01 1.42 -12.79
C LEU A 20 11.70 1.41 -13.57
N LEU A 21 10.67 2.05 -13.01
CA LEU A 21 9.42 2.33 -13.73
C LEU A 21 9.65 2.99 -15.10
N ALA A 22 10.73 3.77 -15.24
CA ALA A 22 11.13 4.41 -16.48
C ALA A 22 11.54 3.41 -17.60
N ALA A 23 11.90 2.17 -17.23
CA ALA A 23 12.22 1.09 -18.16
C ALA A 23 11.03 0.17 -18.46
N ALA A 24 9.88 0.37 -17.79
CA ALA A 24 8.70 -0.44 -18.02
C ALA A 24 8.23 -0.32 -19.48
N GLU A 25 7.94 -1.45 -20.11
CA GLU A 25 7.37 -1.51 -21.44
C GLU A 25 5.88 -1.16 -21.39
N VAL A 26 5.45 -0.24 -22.24
CA VAL A 26 4.02 0.11 -22.41
C VAL A 26 3.43 -0.76 -23.50
N LEU A 27 2.67 -1.78 -23.13
CA LEU A 27 2.08 -2.75 -24.04
C LEU A 27 0.80 -2.23 -24.72
N SER A 28 0.07 -1.34 -24.04
CA SER A 28 -1.22 -0.81 -24.55
C SER A 28 -1.57 0.51 -23.88
N GLY A 29 -2.48 1.26 -24.52
CA GLY A 29 -3.17 2.41 -23.95
C GLY A 29 -2.68 3.77 -24.43
N LYS A 30 -3.18 4.81 -23.75
CA LYS A 30 -2.82 6.21 -24.03
C LYS A 30 -1.47 6.57 -23.43
N GLU A 31 -0.92 7.73 -23.83
CA GLU A 31 0.25 8.31 -23.20
C GLU A 31 0.09 8.40 -21.67
N LEU A 32 1.20 8.19 -20.96
CA LEU A 32 1.27 8.32 -19.51
C LEU A 32 1.34 9.79 -19.12
N SER A 33 0.50 10.19 -18.17
CA SER A 33 0.60 11.50 -17.53
C SER A 33 1.56 11.45 -16.34
N TYR A 34 2.00 12.63 -15.88
CA TYR A 34 2.76 12.77 -14.63
C TYR A 34 2.10 12.04 -13.44
N ASN A 35 0.78 12.20 -13.29
CA ASN A 35 0.05 11.56 -12.19
C ASN A 35 -0.02 10.04 -12.36
N ASN A 36 -0.13 9.52 -13.60
CA ASN A 36 -0.09 8.08 -13.81
C ASN A 36 1.26 7.49 -13.38
N LEU A 37 2.37 8.16 -13.70
CA LEU A 37 3.71 7.70 -13.31
C LEU A 37 3.88 7.69 -11.78
N LEU A 38 3.41 8.73 -11.08
CA LEU A 38 3.46 8.76 -9.60
C LEU A 38 2.63 7.66 -8.97
N ASP A 39 1.42 7.41 -9.49
CA ASP A 39 0.54 6.36 -8.97
C ASP A 39 1.07 4.95 -9.30
N LEU A 40 1.70 4.76 -10.47
CA LEU A 40 2.38 3.51 -10.85
C LEU A 40 3.59 3.23 -9.96
N ASP A 41 4.39 4.27 -9.65
CA ASP A 41 5.53 4.15 -8.73
C ASP A 41 5.07 3.78 -7.30
N ALA A 42 3.97 4.39 -6.85
CA ALA A 42 3.36 4.03 -5.58
C ALA A 42 2.84 2.58 -5.58
N ALA A 43 2.20 2.14 -6.68
CA ALA A 43 1.72 0.77 -6.82
C ALA A 43 2.88 -0.24 -6.76
N LEU A 44 3.93 0.02 -7.55
CA LEU A 44 5.14 -0.77 -7.61
C LEU A 44 5.82 -0.90 -6.24
N SER A 45 5.90 0.24 -5.53
CA SER A 45 6.50 0.31 -4.20
C SER A 45 5.83 -0.60 -3.19
N ILE A 46 4.49 -0.72 -3.24
CA ILE A 46 3.72 -1.53 -2.30
C ILE A 46 3.76 -3.01 -2.66
N VAL A 47 3.54 -3.38 -3.92
CA VAL A 47 3.48 -4.82 -4.27
C VAL A 47 4.80 -5.54 -4.09
N ARG A 48 5.92 -4.82 -4.13
CA ARG A 48 7.27 -5.35 -3.88
C ARG A 48 7.53 -5.75 -2.41
N GLU A 49 6.68 -5.31 -1.47
CA GLU A 49 6.79 -5.72 -0.07
C GLU A 49 6.40 -7.20 0.13
N PHE A 50 5.75 -7.84 -0.86
CA PHE A 50 5.17 -9.17 -0.72
C PHE A 50 5.78 -10.17 -1.68
N GLN A 51 5.99 -11.40 -1.17
CA GLN A 51 6.44 -12.55 -1.97
C GLN A 51 5.27 -13.37 -2.51
N GLU A 52 4.20 -13.50 -1.70
CA GLU A 52 2.95 -14.15 -2.07
C GLU A 52 2.17 -13.31 -3.09
N PRO A 53 1.20 -13.92 -3.84
CA PRO A 53 0.39 -13.17 -4.78
C PRO A 53 -0.26 -11.95 -4.14
N ALA A 54 0.10 -10.76 -4.58
CA ALA A 54 -0.36 -9.49 -4.02
C ALA A 54 -0.90 -8.55 -5.09
N ALA A 55 -1.91 -7.79 -4.72
CA ALA A 55 -2.49 -6.73 -5.54
C ALA A 55 -2.69 -5.46 -4.72
N VAL A 56 -2.45 -4.32 -5.36
CA VAL A 56 -2.72 -2.99 -4.76
C VAL A 56 -3.59 -2.15 -5.70
N VAL A 57 -4.47 -1.38 -5.11
CA VAL A 57 -5.36 -0.42 -5.77
C VAL A 57 -4.96 0.97 -5.31
N ILE A 58 -4.38 1.77 -6.20
CA ILE A 58 -3.88 3.12 -5.90
C ILE A 58 -4.85 4.18 -6.37
N LYS A 59 -5.06 5.17 -5.53
CA LYS A 59 -5.76 6.40 -5.88
C LYS A 59 -5.01 7.60 -5.27
N HIS A 60 -4.51 8.49 -6.13
CA HIS A 60 -3.78 9.70 -5.71
C HIS A 60 -2.62 9.40 -4.74
N ASN A 61 -1.74 8.49 -5.18
CA ASN A 61 -0.53 8.03 -4.47
C ASN A 61 -0.77 7.30 -3.13
N ASN A 62 -2.02 6.99 -2.80
CA ASN A 62 -2.33 6.20 -1.62
C ASN A 62 -3.04 4.90 -2.00
N PRO A 63 -2.77 3.80 -1.31
CA PRO A 63 -3.56 2.59 -1.48
C PRO A 63 -4.97 2.82 -0.92
N CYS A 64 -5.99 2.61 -1.73
CA CYS A 64 -7.35 2.48 -1.24
C CYS A 64 -7.74 1.01 -1.01
N GLY A 65 -6.90 0.09 -1.45
CA GLY A 65 -6.94 -1.33 -1.17
C GLY A 65 -5.60 -1.99 -1.46
N CYS A 66 -5.27 -3.00 -0.69
CA CYS A 66 -4.13 -3.89 -0.88
C CYS A 66 -4.47 -5.23 -0.25
N ALA A 67 -4.07 -6.33 -0.87
CA ALA A 67 -4.26 -7.64 -0.29
C ALA A 67 -3.23 -8.64 -0.82
N VAL A 68 -3.01 -9.68 -0.02
CA VAL A 68 -2.30 -10.91 -0.36
C VAL A 68 -3.32 -12.03 -0.46
N GLY A 69 -3.17 -12.92 -1.42
CA GLY A 69 -4.09 -14.04 -1.65
C GLY A 69 -3.37 -15.32 -2.07
N GLN A 70 -4.13 -16.37 -2.30
CA GLN A 70 -3.59 -17.63 -2.84
C GLN A 70 -3.38 -17.58 -4.37
N SER A 71 -4.04 -16.60 -5.04
CA SER A 71 -3.86 -16.28 -6.45
C SER A 71 -3.95 -14.76 -6.64
N GLN A 72 -3.49 -14.27 -7.81
CA GLN A 72 -3.59 -12.85 -8.16
C GLN A 72 -5.06 -12.40 -8.26
N SER A 73 -5.93 -13.27 -8.76
CA SER A 73 -7.37 -12.98 -8.85
C SER A 73 -7.98 -12.78 -7.45
N GLN A 74 -7.65 -13.64 -6.48
CA GLN A 74 -8.10 -13.49 -5.09
C GLN A 74 -7.53 -12.25 -4.43
N ALA A 75 -6.22 -12.00 -4.59
CA ALA A 75 -5.58 -10.80 -4.06
C ALA A 75 -6.23 -9.53 -4.63
N PHE A 76 -6.50 -9.48 -5.95
CA PHE A 76 -7.19 -8.36 -6.57
C PHE A 76 -8.62 -8.18 -6.04
N ALA A 77 -9.39 -9.25 -5.96
CA ALA A 77 -10.77 -9.17 -5.46
C ALA A 77 -10.83 -8.60 -4.03
N ALA A 78 -9.95 -9.08 -3.14
CA ALA A 78 -9.85 -8.60 -1.77
C ALA A 78 -9.35 -7.14 -1.70
N ALA A 79 -8.33 -6.77 -2.47
CA ALA A 79 -7.83 -5.40 -2.54
C ALA A 79 -8.89 -4.42 -3.06
N TYR A 80 -9.60 -4.79 -4.14
CA TYR A 80 -10.67 -3.95 -4.71
C TYR A 80 -11.83 -3.74 -3.74
N ALA A 81 -12.17 -4.77 -2.94
CA ALA A 81 -13.22 -4.71 -1.93
C ALA A 81 -12.87 -3.77 -0.76
N GLY A 82 -11.61 -3.38 -0.58
CA GLY A 82 -11.16 -2.45 0.46
C GLY A 82 -11.88 -1.09 0.41
N ASP A 83 -12.00 -0.48 -0.77
CA ASP A 83 -12.78 0.74 -1.01
C ASP A 83 -13.23 0.81 -2.47
N THR A 84 -14.36 0.19 -2.80
CA THR A 84 -14.89 0.11 -4.17
C THR A 84 -15.25 1.47 -4.76
N VAL A 85 -15.52 2.47 -3.91
CA VAL A 85 -15.83 3.84 -4.35
C VAL A 85 -14.58 4.54 -4.85
N SER A 86 -13.49 4.49 -4.06
CA SER A 86 -12.21 5.10 -4.43
C SER A 86 -11.50 4.34 -5.55
N ALA A 87 -11.76 3.03 -5.68
CA ALA A 87 -11.17 2.18 -6.71
C ALA A 87 -11.62 2.53 -8.15
N PHE A 88 -12.68 3.30 -8.32
CA PHE A 88 -13.10 3.73 -9.66
C PHE A 88 -12.06 4.66 -10.29
N GLY A 89 -11.50 4.27 -11.45
CA GLY A 89 -10.42 5.00 -12.14
C GLY A 89 -9.11 4.95 -11.36
N SER A 90 -8.81 3.81 -10.76
CA SER A 90 -7.58 3.54 -10.03
C SER A 90 -6.45 3.05 -10.92
N ILE A 91 -5.27 2.99 -10.35
CA ILE A 91 -4.10 2.33 -10.89
C ILE A 91 -3.81 1.09 -10.06
N LEU A 92 -3.48 -0.01 -10.73
CA LEU A 92 -3.27 -1.30 -10.11
C LEU A 92 -1.81 -1.73 -10.22
N GLY A 93 -1.31 -2.37 -9.18
CA GLY A 93 -0.04 -3.08 -9.18
C GLY A 93 -0.23 -4.55 -8.80
N PHE A 94 0.51 -5.42 -9.48
CA PHE A 94 0.60 -6.84 -9.19
C PHE A 94 2.07 -7.24 -9.07
N ASN A 95 2.42 -8.11 -8.12
CA ASN A 95 3.80 -8.59 -7.95
C ASN A 95 4.12 -9.84 -8.76
N LEU A 96 3.12 -10.53 -9.30
CA LEU A 96 3.23 -11.67 -10.20
C LEU A 96 2.54 -11.38 -11.53
N PRO A 97 2.81 -12.16 -12.61
CA PRO A 97 2.15 -11.99 -13.89
C PRO A 97 0.62 -12.05 -13.80
N VAL A 98 -0.06 -11.24 -14.59
CA VAL A 98 -1.52 -11.23 -14.70
C VAL A 98 -1.95 -12.40 -15.59
N ASP A 99 -2.65 -13.38 -15.02
CA ASP A 99 -3.24 -14.51 -15.72
C ASP A 99 -4.65 -14.19 -16.23
N LEU A 100 -5.23 -15.12 -17.01
CA LEU A 100 -6.57 -14.93 -17.57
C LEU A 100 -7.65 -14.78 -16.49
N GLU A 101 -7.57 -15.54 -15.38
CA GLU A 101 -8.54 -15.44 -14.28
C GLU A 101 -8.55 -14.05 -13.66
N THR A 102 -7.37 -13.50 -13.41
CA THR A 102 -7.19 -12.13 -12.93
C THR A 102 -7.71 -11.10 -13.94
N ALA A 103 -7.41 -11.28 -15.23
CA ALA A 103 -7.89 -10.39 -16.28
C ALA A 103 -9.43 -10.43 -16.42
N GLU A 104 -10.06 -11.59 -16.26
CA GLU A 104 -11.52 -11.73 -16.25
C GLU A 104 -12.14 -10.99 -15.07
N ALA A 105 -11.57 -11.12 -13.88
CA ALA A 105 -12.00 -10.35 -12.71
C ALA A 105 -11.85 -8.84 -12.94
N LEU A 106 -10.75 -8.38 -13.57
CA LEU A 106 -10.55 -6.97 -13.93
C LEU A 106 -11.60 -6.44 -14.91
N CYS A 107 -12.06 -7.28 -15.85
CA CYS A 107 -13.02 -6.93 -16.89
C CYS A 107 -14.47 -6.89 -16.41
N GLU A 108 -14.79 -7.23 -15.17
CA GLU A 108 -16.15 -7.22 -14.66
C GLU A 108 -16.86 -5.86 -14.87
N PRO A 109 -18.18 -5.88 -15.19
CA PRO A 109 -18.94 -4.67 -15.38
C PRO A 109 -18.93 -3.73 -14.17
N GLY A 110 -18.83 -2.43 -14.43
CA GLY A 110 -18.81 -1.40 -13.37
C GLY A 110 -17.42 -1.01 -12.90
N ARG A 111 -16.40 -1.78 -13.22
CA ARG A 111 -15.00 -1.41 -12.95
C ARG A 111 -14.48 -0.45 -14.03
N PHE A 112 -13.65 0.51 -13.59
CA PHE A 112 -12.90 1.39 -14.46
C PHE A 112 -11.46 1.49 -13.94
N ILE A 113 -10.49 1.13 -14.78
CA ILE A 113 -9.05 1.06 -14.46
C ILE A 113 -8.29 1.96 -15.43
N GLU A 114 -7.42 2.81 -14.89
CA GLU A 114 -6.61 3.77 -15.67
C GLU A 114 -5.30 3.17 -16.16
N ALA A 115 -4.60 2.42 -15.28
CA ALA A 115 -3.36 1.75 -15.62
C ALA A 115 -3.13 0.52 -14.74
N ILE A 116 -2.33 -0.41 -15.26
CA ILE A 116 -1.91 -1.63 -14.57
C ILE A 116 -0.40 -1.79 -14.76
N ILE A 117 0.33 -2.11 -13.68
CA ILE A 117 1.72 -2.53 -13.75
C ILE A 117 1.87 -3.93 -13.16
N ALA A 118 2.57 -4.79 -13.88
CA ALA A 118 2.82 -6.18 -13.50
C ALA A 118 4.16 -6.67 -14.08
N PRO A 119 4.73 -7.79 -13.57
CA PRO A 119 5.91 -8.42 -14.18
C PRO A 119 5.66 -8.91 -15.60
N GLY A 120 4.41 -9.25 -15.93
CA GLY A 120 4.02 -9.73 -17.23
C GLY A 120 2.52 -9.96 -17.34
N TYR A 121 2.09 -10.40 -18.50
CA TYR A 121 0.71 -10.74 -18.80
C TYR A 121 0.68 -12.01 -19.65
N ASP A 122 -0.13 -13.00 -19.29
CA ASP A 122 -0.41 -14.11 -20.18
C ASP A 122 -1.04 -13.58 -21.49
N GLU A 123 -0.79 -14.21 -22.62
CA GLU A 123 -1.36 -13.79 -23.91
C GLU A 123 -2.87 -13.66 -23.87
N ALA A 124 -3.56 -14.64 -23.26
CA ALA A 124 -5.02 -14.61 -23.09
C ALA A 124 -5.50 -13.47 -22.13
N ALA A 125 -4.70 -13.13 -21.11
CA ALA A 125 -4.98 -12.02 -20.22
C ALA A 125 -4.85 -10.67 -20.95
N LEU A 126 -3.79 -10.49 -21.73
CA LEU A 126 -3.56 -9.29 -22.53
C LEU A 126 -4.69 -9.10 -23.56
N GLU A 127 -5.08 -10.17 -24.26
CA GLU A 127 -6.21 -10.15 -25.18
C GLU A 127 -7.50 -9.74 -24.47
N ALA A 128 -7.81 -10.32 -23.31
CA ALA A 128 -9.00 -10.00 -22.52
C ALA A 128 -9.04 -8.52 -22.14
N LEU A 129 -7.94 -7.98 -21.57
CA LEU A 129 -7.83 -6.59 -21.12
C LEU A 129 -7.93 -5.57 -22.26
N THR A 130 -7.46 -5.93 -23.45
CA THR A 130 -7.46 -5.04 -24.62
C THR A 130 -8.68 -5.17 -25.51
N THR A 131 -9.58 -6.14 -25.25
CA THR A 131 -10.77 -6.37 -26.10
C THR A 131 -12.11 -6.29 -25.36
N ARG A 132 -12.18 -6.74 -24.11
CA ARG A 132 -13.46 -6.94 -23.40
C ARG A 132 -14.01 -5.70 -22.67
N PRO A 133 -13.22 -4.97 -21.83
CA PRO A 133 -13.78 -3.91 -21.00
C PRO A 133 -14.10 -2.65 -21.81
N LYS A 134 -15.01 -1.82 -21.32
CA LYS A 134 -15.36 -0.54 -21.94
C LYS A 134 -14.18 0.45 -21.99
N TRP A 135 -13.23 0.31 -21.07
CA TRP A 135 -12.04 1.15 -20.95
C TRP A 135 -10.82 0.63 -21.73
N LYS A 136 -10.92 -0.48 -22.44
CA LYS A 136 -9.85 -1.16 -23.20
C LYS A 136 -8.97 -0.27 -24.07
N ASN A 137 -9.53 0.76 -24.70
CA ASN A 137 -8.78 1.67 -25.58
C ASN A 137 -7.98 2.73 -24.81
N ASN A 138 -8.17 2.82 -23.49
CA ASN A 138 -7.59 3.87 -22.65
C ASN A 138 -6.62 3.35 -21.60
N VAL A 139 -6.78 2.10 -21.17
CA VAL A 139 -5.97 1.50 -20.11
C VAL A 139 -4.51 1.39 -20.53
N ARG A 140 -3.60 1.83 -19.67
CA ARG A 140 -2.17 1.67 -19.87
C ARG A 140 -1.76 0.36 -19.20
N LEU A 141 -1.26 -0.57 -19.98
CA LEU A 141 -0.71 -1.83 -19.50
C LEU A 141 0.80 -1.74 -19.55
N LEU A 142 1.44 -1.84 -18.39
CA LEU A 142 2.88 -1.74 -18.26
C LEU A 142 3.45 -3.07 -17.77
N GLN A 143 4.51 -3.51 -18.46
CA GLN A 143 5.28 -4.68 -18.05
C GLN A 143 6.63 -4.25 -17.48
N LEU A 144 7.02 -4.84 -16.35
CA LEU A 144 8.32 -4.64 -15.71
C LEU A 144 8.82 -5.97 -15.15
N ASP A 145 9.60 -6.70 -15.94
CA ASP A 145 10.05 -8.08 -15.66
C ASP A 145 10.83 -8.22 -14.35
N ALA A 146 11.51 -7.16 -13.91
CA ALA A 146 12.39 -7.17 -12.75
C ALA A 146 11.70 -6.83 -11.41
N LEU A 147 10.38 -7.03 -11.29
CA LEU A 147 9.62 -6.69 -10.08
C LEU A 147 10.12 -7.37 -8.80
N GLY A 148 10.66 -8.58 -8.89
CA GLY A 148 11.19 -9.35 -7.75
C GLY A 148 12.65 -9.04 -7.36
N GLN A 149 13.30 -8.07 -8.00
CA GLN A 149 14.70 -7.73 -7.72
C GLN A 149 14.82 -6.65 -6.64
N PRO A 150 15.92 -6.62 -5.87
CA PRO A 150 16.17 -5.55 -4.90
C PRO A 150 16.08 -4.17 -5.55
N ARG A 151 15.52 -3.21 -4.84
CA ARG A 151 15.49 -1.82 -5.28
C ARG A 151 16.88 -1.22 -5.36
N ASP A 152 17.07 -0.28 -6.28
CA ASP A 152 18.18 0.66 -6.18
C ASP A 152 18.04 1.44 -4.87
N ALA A 153 19.05 1.29 -3.99
CA ALA A 153 19.14 1.98 -2.72
C ALA A 153 19.52 3.47 -2.86
N GLY A 154 19.28 4.06 -4.02
CA GLY A 154 19.55 5.47 -4.28
C GLY A 154 18.77 6.42 -3.36
N PRO A 155 19.25 7.65 -3.17
CA PRO A 155 18.62 8.62 -2.30
C PRO A 155 17.26 9.10 -2.86
N GLU A 156 16.37 9.50 -1.95
CA GLU A 156 15.14 10.19 -2.29
C GLU A 156 15.40 11.69 -2.44
N TYR A 157 14.88 12.29 -3.50
CA TYR A 157 15.03 13.70 -3.83
C TYR A 157 13.69 14.43 -3.75
N ARG A 158 13.65 15.56 -3.05
CA ARG A 158 12.48 16.42 -3.01
C ARG A 158 12.86 17.87 -3.31
N ARG A 159 12.29 18.42 -4.38
CA ARG A 159 12.49 19.82 -4.73
C ARG A 159 11.76 20.73 -3.72
N ILE A 160 12.46 21.76 -3.26
CA ILE A 160 11.93 22.88 -2.49
C ILE A 160 12.25 24.21 -3.18
N SER A 161 11.67 25.33 -2.72
CA SER A 161 12.03 26.65 -3.24
C SER A 161 13.50 26.95 -2.98
N GLY A 162 14.27 27.15 -4.04
CA GLY A 162 15.69 27.49 -3.95
C GLY A 162 16.64 26.32 -3.70
N GLY A 163 16.16 25.06 -3.69
CA GLY A 163 17.01 23.91 -3.42
C GLY A 163 16.34 22.57 -3.58
N MET A 164 17.03 21.56 -3.07
CA MET A 164 16.59 20.15 -3.07
C MET A 164 16.92 19.52 -1.72
N LEU A 165 15.97 18.81 -1.15
CA LEU A 165 16.20 17.92 -0.01
C LEU A 165 16.63 16.56 -0.54
N VAL A 166 17.58 15.93 0.17
CA VAL A 166 18.09 14.61 -0.14
C VAL A 166 18.09 13.81 1.15
N GLN A 167 17.55 12.60 1.11
CA GLN A 167 17.57 11.66 2.23
C GLN A 167 17.70 10.23 1.72
N ASP A 168 18.08 9.32 2.61
CA ASP A 168 17.99 7.89 2.32
C ASP A 168 16.51 7.50 2.21
N ARG A 169 16.22 6.57 1.32
CA ARG A 169 14.87 6.00 1.21
C ARG A 169 14.52 5.19 2.44
N ASP A 170 13.25 5.22 2.82
CA ASP A 170 12.70 4.35 3.85
C ASP A 170 12.47 2.94 3.27
N GLU A 171 13.57 2.25 3.05
CA GLU A 171 13.65 0.91 2.45
C GLU A 171 14.41 -0.04 3.39
N GLY A 172 14.34 -1.34 3.08
CA GLY A 172 14.99 -2.39 3.84
C GLY A 172 14.00 -3.29 4.58
N GLU A 173 14.53 -4.39 5.06
CA GLU A 173 13.76 -5.37 5.81
C GLU A 173 13.34 -4.82 7.17
N GLU A 174 12.10 -5.10 7.55
CA GLU A 174 11.61 -4.79 8.88
C GLU A 174 12.20 -5.77 9.89
N PRO A 175 12.78 -5.27 10.99
CA PRO A 175 13.33 -6.14 12.04
C PRO A 175 12.20 -6.73 12.90
N LEU A 176 11.44 -7.67 12.32
CA LEU A 176 10.25 -8.26 12.95
C LEU A 176 10.55 -8.97 14.27
N ASP A 177 11.78 -9.40 14.49
CA ASP A 177 12.28 -10.00 15.72
C ASP A 177 12.51 -8.96 16.84
N GLU A 178 12.61 -7.68 16.51
CA GLU A 178 12.71 -6.57 17.46
C GLU A 178 11.35 -6.09 17.96
N TRP A 179 10.24 -6.53 17.34
CA TRP A 179 8.91 -6.15 17.74
C TRP A 179 8.57 -6.63 19.14
N LYS A 180 7.98 -5.75 19.95
CA LYS A 180 7.68 -6.04 21.36
C LYS A 180 6.21 -5.85 21.65
N THR A 181 5.53 -6.89 22.11
CA THR A 181 4.21 -6.73 22.69
C THR A 181 4.34 -6.02 24.03
N VAL A 182 3.59 -4.91 24.20
CA VAL A 182 3.66 -4.03 25.36
C VAL A 182 2.41 -4.07 26.23
N THR A 183 1.36 -4.73 25.78
CA THR A 183 0.08 -4.92 26.48
C THR A 183 0.01 -6.27 27.20
N GLN A 184 -0.96 -6.41 28.13
CA GLN A 184 -1.25 -7.66 28.84
C GLN A 184 -1.71 -8.75 27.87
N ARG A 185 -2.62 -8.40 26.93
CA ARG A 185 -3.07 -9.29 25.87
C ARG A 185 -1.95 -9.38 24.81
N GLN A 186 -1.65 -10.61 24.39
CA GLN A 186 -0.77 -10.89 23.26
C GLN A 186 -1.60 -10.97 21.97
N PRO A 187 -1.08 -10.51 20.81
CA PRO A 187 -1.75 -10.79 19.55
C PRO A 187 -1.74 -12.29 19.27
N THR A 188 -2.81 -12.79 18.69
CA THR A 188 -2.86 -14.16 18.15
C THR A 188 -1.93 -14.29 16.94
N GLU A 189 -1.65 -15.54 16.50
CA GLU A 189 -0.83 -15.77 15.31
C GLU A 189 -1.43 -15.10 14.06
N SER A 190 -2.75 -15.18 13.90
CA SER A 190 -3.48 -14.55 12.80
C SER A 190 -3.38 -13.02 12.86
N GLU A 191 -3.60 -12.41 14.05
CA GLU A 191 -3.44 -10.97 14.23
C GLU A 191 -1.99 -10.51 13.97
N MET A 192 -1.00 -11.31 14.35
CA MET A 192 0.41 -10.99 14.08
C MET A 192 0.73 -11.02 12.59
N LEU A 193 0.16 -11.95 11.82
CA LEU A 193 0.28 -11.97 10.36
C LEU A 193 -0.34 -10.71 9.74
N ASP A 194 -1.55 -10.36 10.17
CA ASP A 194 -2.24 -9.15 9.71
C ASP A 194 -1.49 -7.87 10.12
N LEU A 195 -0.89 -7.82 11.34
CA LEU A 195 -0.07 -6.69 11.79
C LEU A 195 1.17 -6.50 10.92
N LYS A 196 1.87 -7.57 10.55
CA LYS A 196 3.02 -7.51 9.65
C LYS A 196 2.61 -7.01 8.26
N PHE A 197 1.54 -7.57 7.71
CA PHE A 197 0.98 -7.16 6.43
C PHE A 197 0.60 -5.67 6.44
N VAL A 198 -0.20 -5.25 7.40
CA VAL A 198 -0.70 -3.87 7.47
C VAL A 198 0.40 -2.85 7.74
N TRP A 199 1.46 -3.25 8.46
CA TRP A 199 2.65 -2.43 8.70
C TRP A 199 3.39 -2.13 7.40
N SER A 200 3.63 -3.15 6.57
CA SER A 200 4.25 -2.98 5.25
C SER A 200 3.42 -2.05 4.35
N VAL A 201 2.09 -2.11 4.43
CA VAL A 201 1.23 -1.18 3.67
C VAL A 201 1.29 0.24 4.24
N ALA A 202 1.24 0.39 5.59
CA ALA A 202 1.20 1.71 6.25
C ALA A 202 2.45 2.56 5.96
N LYS A 203 3.62 1.95 5.80
CA LYS A 203 4.87 2.56 5.36
C LYS A 203 4.71 3.40 4.08
N HIS A 204 3.80 3.00 3.19
CA HIS A 204 3.58 3.65 1.90
C HIS A 204 2.43 4.65 1.89
N VAL A 205 1.72 4.83 2.99
CA VAL A 205 0.58 5.75 3.11
C VAL A 205 1.04 7.13 3.57
N LYS A 206 0.48 8.18 2.99
CA LYS A 206 0.79 9.58 3.37
C LYS A 206 0.44 9.87 4.83
N SER A 207 1.40 10.45 5.57
CA SER A 207 1.30 10.78 7.00
C SER A 207 0.28 11.92 7.27
N ASN A 208 -0.46 11.98 8.40
CA ASN A 208 -0.62 10.89 9.35
C ASN A 208 -1.39 9.73 8.71
N ALA A 209 -0.84 8.51 8.84
CA ALA A 209 -1.38 7.32 8.22
C ALA A 209 -1.92 6.33 9.27
N ILE A 210 -3.16 5.90 9.06
CA ILE A 210 -3.78 4.78 9.79
C ILE A 210 -4.34 3.81 8.76
N VAL A 211 -3.96 2.54 8.87
CA VAL A 211 -4.44 1.48 7.99
C VAL A 211 -5.05 0.37 8.83
N PHE A 212 -6.26 -0.05 8.47
CA PHE A 212 -6.94 -1.21 9.04
C PHE A 212 -6.83 -2.38 8.07
N ALA A 213 -6.52 -3.56 8.60
CA ALA A 213 -6.48 -4.79 7.79
C ALA A 213 -7.08 -5.97 8.55
N LYS A 214 -7.54 -6.94 7.79
CA LYS A 214 -8.06 -8.22 8.28
C LYS A 214 -7.89 -9.27 7.19
N ASP A 215 -7.47 -10.47 7.58
CA ASP A 215 -7.26 -11.60 6.67
C ASP A 215 -6.35 -11.23 5.48
N LEU A 216 -5.22 -10.56 5.77
CA LEU A 216 -4.23 -10.06 4.81
C LEU A 216 -4.82 -9.13 3.73
N ALA A 217 -5.88 -8.40 4.06
CA ALA A 217 -6.51 -7.43 3.18
C ALA A 217 -6.77 -6.10 3.91
N VAL A 218 -6.44 -4.99 3.27
CA VAL A 218 -6.78 -3.64 3.74
C VAL A 218 -8.29 -3.45 3.71
N VAL A 219 -8.88 -3.07 4.84
CA VAL A 219 -10.31 -2.82 4.97
C VAL A 219 -10.64 -1.34 5.16
N GLY A 220 -9.66 -0.51 5.53
CA GLY A 220 -9.85 0.92 5.67
C GLY A 220 -8.53 1.69 5.77
N VAL A 221 -8.49 2.87 5.16
CA VAL A 221 -7.29 3.74 5.15
C VAL A 221 -7.69 5.17 5.49
N GLY A 222 -7.00 5.74 6.48
CA GLY A 222 -6.98 7.17 6.76
C GLY A 222 -5.59 7.72 6.43
N ALA A 223 -5.48 8.48 5.35
CA ALA A 223 -4.22 8.95 4.80
C ALA A 223 -4.12 10.48 4.83
N GLY A 224 -2.93 11.01 5.13
CA GLY A 224 -2.60 12.42 4.91
C GLY A 224 -3.36 13.41 5.78
N GLN A 225 -3.77 13.02 6.99
CA GLN A 225 -4.52 13.89 7.88
C GLN A 225 -3.61 14.67 8.83
N MET A 226 -4.02 15.89 9.21
CA MET A 226 -3.29 16.71 10.16
C MET A 226 -3.38 16.13 11.59
N SER A 227 -4.45 15.41 11.89
CA SER A 227 -4.66 14.72 13.16
C SER A 227 -4.65 13.21 12.97
N ARG A 228 -3.94 12.48 13.84
CA ARG A 228 -3.95 11.01 13.82
C ARG A 228 -5.34 10.45 14.18
N LEU A 229 -6.03 11.11 15.07
CA LEU A 229 -7.41 10.78 15.42
C LEU A 229 -8.35 10.86 14.20
N ASP A 230 -8.20 11.89 13.36
CA ASP A 230 -8.97 12.00 12.10
C ASP A 230 -8.65 10.85 11.14
N SER A 231 -7.37 10.41 11.08
CA SER A 231 -6.98 9.25 10.30
C SER A 231 -7.68 7.97 10.79
N VAL A 232 -7.81 7.76 12.11
CA VAL A 232 -8.58 6.63 12.68
C VAL A 232 -10.04 6.73 12.29
N HIS A 233 -10.67 7.91 12.42
CA HIS A 233 -12.07 8.12 12.02
C HIS A 233 -12.30 7.83 10.54
N ILE A 234 -11.39 8.26 9.66
CA ILE A 234 -11.51 8.02 8.22
C ILE A 234 -11.35 6.54 7.92
N ALA A 235 -10.34 5.87 8.49
CA ALA A 235 -10.12 4.43 8.31
C ALA A 235 -11.35 3.64 8.77
N HIS A 236 -11.91 3.94 9.95
CA HIS A 236 -13.13 3.32 10.47
C HIS A 236 -14.32 3.52 9.53
N ARG A 237 -14.57 4.77 9.08
CA ARG A 237 -15.66 5.07 8.14
C ARG A 237 -15.53 4.28 6.82
N LYS A 238 -14.30 4.10 6.32
CA LYS A 238 -14.03 3.33 5.10
C LYS A 238 -14.20 1.83 5.32
N ALA A 239 -13.77 1.33 6.46
CA ALA A 239 -13.93 -0.08 6.82
C ALA A 239 -15.39 -0.46 7.08
N GLY A 240 -16.17 0.41 7.75
CA GLY A 240 -17.50 0.08 8.23
C GLY A 240 -17.47 -1.16 9.12
N ASP A 241 -18.42 -2.08 8.96
CA ASP A 241 -18.52 -3.31 9.75
C ASP A 241 -17.30 -4.24 9.60
N ARG A 242 -16.50 -4.08 8.55
CA ARG A 242 -15.25 -4.87 8.35
C ARG A 242 -14.15 -4.51 9.34
N ALA A 243 -14.26 -3.38 10.06
CA ALA A 243 -13.35 -3.01 11.13
C ALA A 243 -13.43 -3.96 12.32
N GLN A 244 -14.55 -4.64 12.52
CA GLN A 244 -14.73 -5.55 13.65
C GLN A 244 -13.73 -6.71 13.62
N GLY A 245 -12.86 -6.79 14.63
CA GLY A 245 -11.78 -7.78 14.73
C GLY A 245 -10.63 -7.55 13.76
N ALA A 246 -10.56 -6.38 13.11
CA ALA A 246 -9.41 -5.99 12.28
C ALA A 246 -8.22 -5.56 13.14
N VAL A 247 -7.04 -5.50 12.52
CA VAL A 247 -5.85 -4.91 13.11
C VAL A 247 -5.59 -3.51 12.55
N LEU A 248 -4.78 -2.72 13.26
CA LEU A 248 -4.43 -1.35 12.90
C LEU A 248 -2.92 -1.16 12.87
N ALA A 249 -2.39 -0.51 11.83
CA ALA A 249 -1.05 0.06 11.82
C ALA A 249 -1.11 1.60 11.79
N SER A 250 -0.20 2.21 12.55
CA SER A 250 0.01 3.65 12.59
C SER A 250 1.46 3.98 12.23
N ASP A 251 1.68 4.87 11.25
CA ASP A 251 3.00 5.28 10.73
C ASP A 251 3.92 5.90 11.79
N ALA A 252 3.33 6.39 12.90
CA ALA A 252 4.03 6.92 14.07
C ALA A 252 3.25 6.63 15.35
N PHE A 253 3.80 7.02 16.51
CA PHE A 253 3.17 6.77 17.80
C PHE A 253 1.85 7.55 17.98
N PHE A 254 0.95 6.99 18.79
CA PHE A 254 -0.20 7.72 19.31
C PHE A 254 0.25 8.67 20.42
N PRO A 255 -0.03 9.98 20.29
CA PRO A 255 0.37 10.94 21.33
C PRO A 255 -0.54 10.91 22.57
N PHE A 256 -1.80 10.45 22.40
CA PHE A 256 -2.84 10.43 23.42
C PHE A 256 -3.70 9.16 23.27
N ARG A 257 -4.43 8.81 24.34
CA ARG A 257 -5.29 7.63 24.39
C ARG A 257 -6.53 7.73 23.48
N ASP A 258 -6.95 8.93 23.10
CA ASP A 258 -8.17 9.17 22.30
C ASP A 258 -8.18 8.40 20.97
N GLY A 259 -7.01 8.26 20.33
CA GLY A 259 -6.87 7.44 19.14
C GLY A 259 -7.11 5.95 19.41
N ILE A 260 -6.73 5.45 20.59
CA ILE A 260 -6.97 4.06 21.00
C ILE A 260 -8.45 3.86 21.35
N ASP A 261 -9.05 4.79 22.10
CA ASP A 261 -10.47 4.73 22.44
C ASP A 261 -11.34 4.69 21.17
N GLN A 262 -10.94 5.47 20.13
CA GLN A 262 -11.60 5.46 18.83
C GLN A 262 -11.37 4.14 18.06
N ALA A 263 -10.16 3.56 18.12
CA ALA A 263 -9.86 2.27 17.52
C ALA A 263 -10.66 1.15 18.21
N ALA A 264 -10.79 1.19 19.53
CA ALA A 264 -11.64 0.28 20.30
C ALA A 264 -13.11 0.37 19.89
N ALA A 265 -13.63 1.60 19.74
CA ALA A 265 -14.99 1.84 19.27
C ALA A 265 -15.22 1.32 17.83
N ALA A 266 -14.18 1.23 17.01
CA ALA A 266 -14.20 0.61 15.69
C ALA A 266 -14.15 -0.93 15.74
N GLY A 267 -13.83 -1.52 16.89
CA GLY A 267 -13.69 -2.97 17.06
C GLY A 267 -12.31 -3.52 16.68
N ILE A 268 -11.27 -2.67 16.70
CA ILE A 268 -9.89 -3.10 16.43
C ILE A 268 -9.41 -4.06 17.53
N ALA A 269 -8.81 -5.17 17.12
CA ALA A 269 -8.31 -6.21 18.02
C ALA A 269 -6.83 -6.04 18.38
N ALA A 270 -5.99 -5.58 17.42
CA ALA A 270 -4.57 -5.40 17.68
C ALA A 270 -3.99 -4.18 16.93
N ILE A 271 -2.92 -3.59 17.47
CA ILE A 271 -2.31 -2.36 16.96
C ILE A 271 -0.80 -2.53 16.83
N ALA A 272 -0.23 -2.09 15.70
CA ALA A 272 1.20 -1.87 15.51
C ALA A 272 1.51 -0.37 15.45
N GLN A 273 2.48 0.08 16.25
CA GLN A 273 3.00 1.45 16.24
C GLN A 273 4.46 1.46 16.71
N PRO A 274 5.24 2.52 16.41
CA PRO A 274 6.66 2.55 16.80
C PRO A 274 6.93 2.66 18.30
N GLY A 275 6.03 3.27 19.09
CA GLY A 275 6.33 3.67 20.47
C GLY A 275 7.25 4.89 20.53
N GLY A 276 7.71 5.26 21.72
CA GLY A 276 8.64 6.37 21.96
C GLY A 276 7.95 7.70 22.28
N SER A 277 6.65 7.69 22.54
CA SER A 277 5.89 8.85 23.03
C SER A 277 6.03 9.03 24.54
N ARG A 278 5.93 10.24 25.02
CA ARG A 278 5.73 10.50 26.47
C ARG A 278 4.38 10.02 26.98
N GLY A 279 3.44 9.75 26.09
CA GLY A 279 2.10 9.24 26.38
C GLY A 279 1.96 7.73 26.27
N ASP A 280 3.05 6.98 26.03
CA ASP A 280 3.00 5.53 25.82
C ASP A 280 2.32 4.78 26.97
N ASP A 281 2.59 5.14 28.23
CA ASP A 281 1.95 4.50 29.39
C ASP A 281 0.41 4.63 29.33
N ALA A 282 -0.10 5.82 29.02
CA ALA A 282 -1.55 6.05 28.91
C ALA A 282 -2.17 5.34 27.71
N VAL A 283 -1.42 5.22 26.60
CA VAL A 283 -1.83 4.51 25.40
C VAL A 283 -1.87 2.99 25.64
N ILE A 284 -0.87 2.43 26.33
CA ILE A 284 -0.83 1.01 26.72
C ILE A 284 -1.96 0.69 27.71
N GLU A 285 -2.20 1.58 28.71
CA GLU A 285 -3.30 1.42 29.66
C GLU A 285 -4.66 1.38 28.94
N ALA A 286 -4.90 2.30 27.99
CA ALA A 286 -6.12 2.30 27.19
C ALA A 286 -6.29 1.00 26.38
N CYS A 287 -5.22 0.48 25.80
CA CYS A 287 -5.26 -0.82 25.12
C CYS A 287 -5.63 -1.96 26.06
N ASN A 288 -5.06 -1.97 27.28
CA ASN A 288 -5.38 -2.99 28.29
C ASN A 288 -6.84 -2.90 28.77
N GLU A 289 -7.37 -1.68 28.96
CA GLU A 289 -8.78 -1.46 29.32
C GLU A 289 -9.74 -2.00 28.26
N HIS A 290 -9.36 -1.91 26.99
CA HIS A 290 -10.18 -2.35 25.84
C HIS A 290 -9.86 -3.77 25.34
N ASP A 291 -8.99 -4.51 26.01
CA ASP A 291 -8.50 -5.85 25.59
C ASP A 291 -7.88 -5.86 24.19
N ILE A 292 -7.19 -4.78 23.82
CA ILE A 292 -6.48 -4.63 22.53
C ILE A 292 -5.02 -5.04 22.75
N ALA A 293 -4.47 -5.91 21.86
CA ALA A 293 -3.05 -6.17 21.84
C ALA A 293 -2.29 -5.02 21.17
N MET A 294 -1.14 -4.62 21.72
CA MET A 294 -0.29 -3.62 21.09
C MET A 294 1.14 -4.09 20.95
N VAL A 295 1.69 -3.86 19.77
CA VAL A 295 3.09 -4.14 19.43
C VAL A 295 3.82 -2.84 19.13
N PHE A 296 4.98 -2.65 19.75
CA PHE A 296 5.93 -1.60 19.39
C PHE A 296 6.92 -2.13 18.37
N THR A 297 6.99 -1.44 17.22
CA THR A 297 7.88 -1.80 16.11
C THR A 297 9.27 -1.15 16.24
N GLY A 298 9.41 -0.09 17.05
CA GLY A 298 10.67 0.65 17.24
C GLY A 298 11.04 1.56 16.06
N ARG A 299 10.35 1.45 14.92
CA ARG A 299 10.62 2.25 13.70
C ARG A 299 9.36 2.99 13.29
N ARG A 300 9.52 4.25 12.86
CA ARG A 300 8.42 5.06 12.29
C ARG A 300 8.63 5.26 10.79
N HIS A 301 7.53 5.37 10.05
CA HIS A 301 7.51 5.55 8.61
C HIS A 301 6.75 6.82 8.24
N PHE A 302 7.47 7.93 8.04
CA PHE A 302 6.86 9.20 7.65
C PHE A 302 6.97 9.42 6.14
N LYS A 303 5.87 9.22 5.41
CA LYS A 303 5.78 9.52 3.99
C LYS A 303 5.02 10.82 3.76
N HIS A 304 5.69 11.84 3.22
CA HIS A 304 5.13 13.17 2.94
C HIS A 304 4.94 13.46 1.45
#